data_3fbbea6730a37c6e9497dc359d57d51e
#
_entry.id   3fbbea6730a37c6e9497dc359d57d51e
#
_cell.length_a   1.000
_cell.length_b   1.000
_cell.length_c   1.000
_cell.angle_alpha   90.00
_cell.angle_beta   90.00
_cell.angle_gamma   90.00
#
_symmetry.space_group_name_H-M   'P 1'
#
loop_
_entity.id
_entity.type
_entity.pdbx_description
1 polymer ?
#
loop_
_entity_poly.entity_id
_entity_poly.type
_entity_poly.pdbx_seq_one_letter_code
_entity_poly.pdbx_strand_id
1 'polypeptide(L)'
;MSTESTESFKKTSLFSRFFAVLGQKDVENIKIYVIIKLNTTVPCEYRYRAGGTAMDIWDKLYSAALKVQNPRVVSPFIEAGGVAAAIESETGNIYVGVCIDTCSSLGMCAERAAIASMLTHGESRIRRVVAVMSNGKVGSPCGACREFMIQLDKDSSDIEILLDIETKSTTTLGALCPDWWGKARFE
;
A
#
# COMPACT_ATOMS: atom_id res chain seq x y z
N MET A 1 3.52 33.00 -38.61
CA MET A 1 3.42 31.74 -39.37
C MET A 1 4.66 30.91 -39.08
N SER A 2 4.42 29.75 -38.45
CA SER A 2 5.20 28.49 -38.45
C SER A 2 6.63 28.47 -37.91
N THR A 3 6.76 28.04 -36.65
CA THR A 3 7.96 27.41 -36.08
C THR A 3 7.58 26.28 -35.09
N GLU A 4 6.73 25.32 -35.47
CA GLU A 4 6.28 24.22 -34.60
C GLU A 4 6.53 22.80 -35.17
N SER A 5 7.40 22.62 -36.16
CA SER A 5 7.51 21.32 -36.85
C SER A 5 8.87 20.61 -36.74
N THR A 6 9.82 21.02 -35.90
CA THR A 6 11.19 20.45 -35.91
C THR A 6 11.57 19.61 -34.67
N GLU A 7 10.76 19.54 -33.60
CA GLU A 7 11.11 18.74 -32.40
C GLU A 7 10.61 17.29 -32.40
N SER A 8 9.61 16.96 -33.22
CA SER A 8 9.05 15.60 -33.28
C SER A 8 9.96 14.60 -34.02
N PHE A 9 10.86 15.09 -34.88
CA PHE A 9 11.66 14.22 -35.77
C PHE A 9 12.97 13.71 -35.14
N LYS A 10 13.42 14.25 -34.02
CA LYS A 10 14.69 13.81 -33.38
C LYS A 10 14.57 12.65 -32.40
N LYS A 11 13.36 12.35 -31.89
CA LYS A 11 13.15 11.24 -30.96
C LYS A 11 13.10 9.85 -31.63
N THR A 12 12.72 9.76 -32.89
CA THR A 12 12.68 8.49 -33.65
C THR A 12 14.05 7.99 -34.07
N SER A 13 15.04 8.84 -34.22
CA SER A 13 16.38 8.49 -34.67
C SER A 13 17.26 7.81 -33.62
N LEU A 14 17.01 8.06 -32.32
CA LEU A 14 17.82 7.43 -31.27
C LEU A 14 17.36 5.98 -30.99
N PHE A 15 16.07 5.73 -31.09
CA PHE A 15 15.49 4.38 -30.91
C PHE A 15 15.88 3.44 -32.04
N SER A 16 15.91 3.89 -33.30
CA SER A 16 16.29 3.07 -34.46
C SER A 16 17.78 2.70 -34.48
N ARG A 17 18.66 3.54 -33.92
CA ARG A 17 20.08 3.25 -33.78
C ARG A 17 20.41 2.27 -32.67
N PHE A 18 19.62 2.22 -31.60
CA PHE A 18 19.80 1.27 -30.52
C PHE A 18 19.43 -0.17 -30.94
N PHE A 19 18.43 -0.33 -31.81
CA PHE A 19 18.00 -1.64 -32.30
C PHE A 19 18.89 -2.20 -33.41
N ALA A 20 19.73 -1.40 -34.07
CA ALA A 20 20.63 -1.86 -35.14
C ALA A 20 21.91 -2.57 -34.64
N VAL A 21 22.17 -2.51 -33.30
CA VAL A 21 23.39 -3.10 -32.69
C VAL A 21 23.09 -4.46 -32.03
N LEU A 22 21.80 -4.80 -31.83
CA LEU A 22 21.40 -6.06 -31.17
C LEU A 22 20.99 -7.10 -32.24
N GLY A 23 21.52 -8.32 -32.13
CA GLY A 23 21.12 -9.42 -32.99
C GLY A 23 19.63 -9.77 -32.87
N GLN A 24 19.02 -10.33 -33.90
CA GLN A 24 17.58 -10.55 -34.05
C GLN A 24 16.93 -11.31 -32.85
N LYS A 25 17.69 -12.22 -32.21
CA LYS A 25 17.24 -12.97 -31.00
C LYS A 25 17.13 -12.12 -29.76
N ASP A 26 17.99 -11.12 -29.63
CA ASP A 26 17.97 -10.22 -28.45
C ASP A 26 16.84 -9.20 -28.53
N VAL A 27 16.42 -8.82 -29.74
CA VAL A 27 15.31 -7.89 -29.98
C VAL A 27 13.96 -8.49 -29.56
N GLU A 28 13.75 -9.79 -29.79
CA GLU A 28 12.52 -10.46 -29.31
C GLU A 28 12.47 -10.57 -27.78
N ASN A 29 13.59 -10.93 -27.16
CA ASN A 29 13.67 -10.97 -25.70
C ASN A 29 13.50 -9.59 -25.05
N ILE A 30 14.04 -8.53 -25.66
CA ILE A 30 13.84 -7.15 -25.19
C ILE A 30 12.40 -6.69 -25.45
N LYS A 31 11.77 -7.04 -26.56
CA LYS A 31 10.34 -6.78 -26.80
C LYS A 31 9.45 -7.48 -25.77
N ILE A 32 9.74 -8.74 -25.47
CA ILE A 32 9.02 -9.49 -24.43
C ILE A 32 9.26 -8.86 -23.06
N TYR A 33 10.49 -8.47 -22.72
CA TYR A 33 10.81 -7.83 -21.44
C TYR A 33 10.19 -6.43 -21.31
N VAL A 34 10.15 -5.64 -22.37
CA VAL A 34 9.50 -4.32 -22.40
C VAL A 34 7.96 -4.46 -22.38
N ILE A 35 7.39 -5.43 -23.09
CA ILE A 35 5.96 -5.73 -23.07
C ILE A 35 5.55 -6.28 -21.69
N ILE A 36 6.36 -7.14 -21.08
CA ILE A 36 6.14 -7.59 -19.71
C ILE A 36 6.25 -6.41 -18.72
N LYS A 37 7.24 -5.51 -18.85
CA LYS A 37 7.32 -4.32 -17.98
C LYS A 37 6.25 -3.26 -18.25
N LEU A 38 5.75 -3.14 -19.48
CA LEU A 38 4.66 -2.21 -19.82
C LEU A 38 3.27 -2.78 -19.50
N ASN A 39 3.12 -4.11 -19.46
CA ASN A 39 1.89 -4.80 -19.05
C ASN A 39 1.90 -5.30 -17.61
N THR A 40 3.05 -5.32 -16.95
CA THR A 40 3.12 -5.39 -15.49
C THR A 40 3.15 -3.97 -14.93
N THR A 41 2.08 -3.21 -15.07
CA THR A 41 1.52 -2.62 -13.88
C THR A 41 1.30 -3.79 -12.95
N VAL A 42 2.25 -4.02 -12.02
CA VAL A 42 2.01 -4.88 -10.89
C VAL A 42 0.73 -4.34 -10.29
N PRO A 43 -0.41 -5.06 -10.36
CA PRO A 43 -1.59 -4.60 -9.68
C PRO A 43 -1.27 -4.79 -8.20
N CYS A 44 -0.78 -3.75 -7.55
CA CYS A 44 -0.88 -3.62 -6.11
C CYS A 44 -2.36 -3.36 -5.73
N GLU A 45 -3.22 -3.38 -6.73
CA GLU A 45 -4.67 -3.45 -6.58
C GLU A 45 -5.05 -4.89 -6.29
N TYR A 46 -5.18 -5.20 -5.02
CA TYR A 46 -5.98 -6.34 -4.61
C TYR A 46 -7.44 -6.03 -4.92
N ARG A 47 -7.82 -6.10 -6.22
CA ARG A 47 -9.24 -6.06 -6.63
C ARG A 47 -9.90 -7.37 -6.22
N TYR A 48 -10.51 -7.36 -5.06
CA TYR A 48 -11.40 -8.42 -4.64
C TYR A 48 -12.63 -8.43 -5.58
N ARG A 49 -12.68 -9.40 -6.51
CA ARG A 49 -13.90 -9.68 -7.26
C ARG A 49 -14.89 -10.37 -6.30
N ALA A 50 -15.91 -9.64 -5.89
CA ALA A 50 -17.01 -10.17 -5.13
C ALA A 50 -17.81 -11.13 -5.99
N GLY A 51 -17.60 -12.43 -5.78
CA GLY A 51 -18.51 -13.48 -6.22
C GLY A 51 -19.15 -14.10 -4.97
N GLY A 52 -20.45 -13.89 -4.75
CA GLY A 52 -21.16 -14.43 -3.59
C GLY A 52 -21.74 -13.33 -2.70
N THR A 53 -22.67 -13.67 -1.80
CA THR A 53 -23.30 -12.81 -0.78
C THR A 53 -22.36 -11.72 -0.28
N ALA A 54 -22.83 -10.47 -0.22
CA ALA A 54 -22.01 -9.29 0.08
C ALA A 54 -21.24 -9.49 1.41
N MET A 55 -19.95 -9.84 1.29
CA MET A 55 -19.06 -9.99 2.45
C MET A 55 -18.92 -8.64 3.14
N ASP A 56 -19.04 -8.63 4.45
CA ASP A 56 -18.81 -7.44 5.27
C ASP A 56 -17.43 -6.83 4.99
N ILE A 57 -17.32 -5.51 5.07
CA ILE A 57 -16.08 -4.81 4.75
C ILE A 57 -14.93 -5.22 5.70
N TRP A 58 -15.23 -5.45 6.98
CA TRP A 58 -14.23 -5.88 7.95
C TRP A 58 -13.70 -7.28 7.65
N ASP A 59 -14.56 -8.20 7.17
CA ASP A 59 -14.13 -9.53 6.73
C ASP A 59 -13.25 -9.45 5.49
N LYS A 60 -13.53 -8.51 4.57
CA LYS A 60 -12.68 -8.26 3.39
C LYS A 60 -11.31 -7.76 3.79
N LEU A 61 -11.25 -6.75 4.67
CA LEU A 61 -10.00 -6.18 5.15
C LEU A 61 -9.18 -7.20 5.95
N TYR A 62 -9.81 -7.92 6.87
CA TYR A 62 -9.17 -8.97 7.64
C TYR A 62 -8.59 -10.06 6.73
N SER A 63 -9.38 -10.54 5.76
CA SER A 63 -8.92 -11.54 4.79
C SER A 63 -7.79 -11.03 3.91
N ALA A 64 -7.81 -9.74 3.52
CA ALA A 64 -6.74 -9.12 2.75
C ALA A 64 -5.43 -9.06 3.54
N ALA A 65 -5.50 -8.71 4.83
CA ALA A 65 -4.33 -8.72 5.72
C ALA A 65 -3.78 -10.15 5.89
N LEU A 66 -4.63 -11.13 6.19
CA LEU A 66 -4.20 -12.53 6.34
C LEU A 66 -3.49 -13.09 5.11
N LYS A 67 -3.92 -12.72 3.91
CA LYS A 67 -3.32 -13.22 2.66
C LYS A 67 -1.88 -12.77 2.45
N VAL A 68 -1.49 -11.61 2.98
CA VAL A 68 -0.11 -11.12 2.87
C VAL A 68 0.71 -11.45 4.10
N GLN A 69 0.07 -11.91 5.19
CA GLN A 69 0.77 -12.33 6.39
C GLN A 69 1.63 -13.55 6.08
N ASN A 70 2.94 -13.39 6.21
CA ASN A 70 3.93 -14.43 5.91
C ASN A 70 5.16 -14.24 6.78
N PRO A 71 5.13 -14.72 8.04
CA PRO A 71 6.28 -14.62 8.95
C PRO A 71 7.50 -15.32 8.36
N ARG A 72 8.59 -14.57 8.18
CA ARG A 72 9.82 -15.09 7.59
C ARG A 72 11.05 -14.32 8.02
N VAL A 73 12.17 -15.03 8.10
CA VAL A 73 13.50 -14.43 8.15
C VAL A 73 13.90 -14.03 6.74
N VAL A 74 14.18 -12.74 6.53
CA VAL A 74 14.64 -12.19 5.25
C VAL A 74 16.17 -12.23 5.18
N SER A 75 16.83 -11.92 6.31
CA SER A 75 18.28 -11.95 6.46
C SER A 75 18.62 -12.11 7.95
N PRO A 76 19.91 -12.27 8.33
CA PRO A 76 20.30 -12.26 9.75
C PRO A 76 19.93 -11.00 10.53
N PHE A 77 19.52 -9.93 9.83
CA PHE A 77 19.19 -8.62 10.42
C PHE A 77 17.72 -8.26 10.30
N ILE A 78 16.95 -8.97 9.47
CA ILE A 78 15.57 -8.58 9.10
C ILE A 78 14.64 -9.78 9.18
N GLU A 79 13.57 -9.62 9.94
CA GLU A 79 12.38 -10.45 9.89
C GLU A 79 11.20 -9.65 9.33
N ALA A 80 10.23 -10.32 8.72
CA ALA A 80 9.05 -9.64 8.18
C ALA A 80 7.82 -10.54 8.19
N GLY A 81 6.65 -9.93 8.15
CA GLY A 81 5.38 -10.62 7.90
C GLY A 81 4.73 -11.23 9.13
N GLY A 82 5.25 -11.03 10.35
CA GLY A 82 4.63 -11.51 11.60
C GLY A 82 3.28 -10.82 11.86
N VAL A 83 3.18 -9.54 11.57
CA VAL A 83 1.94 -8.76 11.59
C VAL A 83 1.62 -8.30 10.18
N ALA A 84 0.35 -8.30 9.79
CA ALA A 84 -0.13 -7.74 8.55
C ALA A 84 -1.25 -6.73 8.80
N ALA A 85 -1.38 -5.73 7.96
CA ALA A 85 -2.46 -4.75 8.02
C ALA A 85 -3.12 -4.57 6.66
N ALA A 86 -4.40 -4.22 6.69
CA ALA A 86 -5.14 -3.75 5.54
C ALA A 86 -5.82 -2.42 5.88
N ILE A 87 -5.79 -1.50 4.95
CA ILE A 87 -6.49 -0.22 5.04
C ILE A 87 -7.42 -0.06 3.85
N GLU A 88 -8.59 0.49 4.09
CA GLU A 88 -9.52 0.95 3.05
C GLU A 88 -9.35 2.46 2.89
N SER A 89 -9.09 2.90 1.68
CA SER A 89 -9.05 4.33 1.37
C SER A 89 -10.44 4.92 1.24
N GLU A 90 -10.53 6.24 1.17
CA GLU A 90 -11.78 6.97 0.93
C GLU A 90 -12.46 6.56 -0.38
N THR A 91 -11.68 6.17 -1.39
CA THR A 91 -12.18 5.72 -2.69
C THR A 91 -12.63 4.26 -2.70
N GLY A 92 -12.44 3.51 -1.59
CA GLY A 92 -12.81 2.10 -1.45
C GLY A 92 -11.73 1.12 -1.90
N ASN A 93 -10.53 1.59 -2.25
CA ASN A 93 -9.39 0.72 -2.55
C ASN A 93 -8.80 0.15 -1.27
N ILE A 94 -8.31 -1.10 -1.35
CA ILE A 94 -7.68 -1.79 -0.21
C ILE A 94 -6.18 -1.88 -0.45
N TYR A 95 -5.41 -1.37 0.51
CA TYR A 95 -3.95 -1.44 0.55
C TYR A 95 -3.51 -2.30 1.71
N VAL A 96 -2.47 -3.11 1.49
CA VAL A 96 -1.97 -4.04 2.49
C VAL A 96 -0.48 -3.82 2.75
N GLY A 97 -0.04 -4.18 3.94
CA GLY A 97 1.35 -4.12 4.34
C GLY A 97 1.67 -5.16 5.40
N VAL A 98 2.94 -5.48 5.56
CA VAL A 98 3.44 -6.37 6.62
C VAL A 98 4.45 -5.63 7.48
N CYS A 99 4.61 -6.06 8.74
CA CYS A 99 5.69 -5.54 9.58
C CYS A 99 7.05 -5.95 9.03
N ILE A 100 8.02 -5.07 9.25
CA ILE A 100 9.43 -5.28 8.97
C ILE A 100 10.18 -5.00 10.27
N ASP A 101 10.79 -6.04 10.82
CA ASP A 101 11.55 -5.98 12.06
C ASP A 101 13.05 -6.01 11.73
N THR A 102 13.81 -5.10 12.30
CA THR A 102 15.25 -4.98 12.04
C THR A 102 16.03 -5.01 13.35
N CYS A 103 17.30 -5.40 13.30
CA CYS A 103 18.19 -5.35 14.46
C CYS A 103 18.50 -3.91 14.94
N SER A 104 18.04 -2.90 14.20
CA SER A 104 18.12 -1.48 14.54
C SER A 104 16.74 -0.85 14.55
N SER A 105 16.62 0.42 14.92
CA SER A 105 15.33 1.15 14.98
C SER A 105 14.72 1.52 13.62
N LEU A 106 15.15 0.88 12.52
CA LEU A 106 14.62 1.12 11.16
C LEU A 106 13.32 0.36 10.87
N GLY A 107 12.88 -0.52 11.78
CA GLY A 107 11.66 -1.32 11.61
C GLY A 107 10.41 -0.50 11.36
N MET A 108 9.43 -1.12 10.69
CA MET A 108 8.18 -0.50 10.32
C MET A 108 6.99 -1.41 10.58
N CYS A 109 5.97 -0.89 11.28
CA CYS A 109 4.73 -1.64 11.51
C CYS A 109 3.95 -1.85 10.20
N ALA A 110 3.13 -2.89 10.16
CA ALA A 110 2.32 -3.29 9.02
C ALA A 110 1.39 -2.17 8.53
N GLU A 111 0.78 -1.41 9.45
CA GLU A 111 -0.10 -0.28 9.11
C GLU A 111 0.66 0.81 8.35
N ARG A 112 1.88 1.16 8.78
CA ARG A 112 2.70 2.16 8.08
C ARG A 112 3.15 1.66 6.70
N ALA A 113 3.41 0.36 6.55
CA ALA A 113 3.71 -0.25 5.27
C ALA A 113 2.50 -0.19 4.31
N ALA A 114 1.28 -0.47 4.80
CA ALA A 114 0.05 -0.33 4.03
C ALA A 114 -0.21 1.14 3.63
N ILE A 115 0.02 2.10 4.53
CA ILE A 115 -0.10 3.53 4.24
C ILE A 115 0.93 3.97 3.19
N ALA A 116 2.18 3.52 3.29
CA ALA A 116 3.20 3.82 2.29
C ALA A 116 2.79 3.31 0.90
N SER A 117 2.16 2.12 0.82
CA SER A 117 1.57 1.60 -0.40
C SER A 117 0.47 2.52 -0.93
N MET A 118 -0.48 2.93 -0.09
CA MET A 118 -1.57 3.84 -0.45
C MET A 118 -1.04 5.17 -1.00
N LEU A 119 -0.10 5.80 -0.29
CA LEU A 119 0.53 7.06 -0.71
C LEU A 119 1.27 6.92 -2.05
N THR A 120 1.93 5.78 -2.29
CA THR A 120 2.61 5.48 -3.55
C THR A 120 1.62 5.43 -4.74
N HIS A 121 0.37 5.05 -4.48
CA HIS A 121 -0.69 5.03 -5.49
C HIS A 121 -1.47 6.37 -5.59
N GLY A 122 -1.02 7.41 -4.90
CA GLY A 122 -1.59 8.75 -5.00
C GLY A 122 -2.82 9.00 -4.13
N GLU A 123 -3.16 8.07 -3.22
CA GLU A 123 -4.24 8.25 -2.25
C GLU A 123 -3.67 8.59 -0.87
N SER A 124 -4.42 9.36 -0.06
CA SER A 124 -3.94 9.82 1.25
C SER A 124 -4.99 9.76 2.37
N ARG A 125 -6.26 9.47 2.05
CA ARG A 125 -7.35 9.43 3.02
C ARG A 125 -7.76 8.00 3.33
N ILE A 126 -7.74 7.66 4.61
CA ILE A 126 -8.10 6.34 5.13
C ILE A 126 -9.52 6.40 5.70
N ARG A 127 -10.33 5.38 5.39
CA ARG A 127 -11.62 5.16 6.00
C ARG A 127 -11.56 4.14 7.13
N ARG A 128 -10.90 2.99 6.90
CA ARG A 128 -10.85 1.85 7.83
C ARG A 128 -9.48 1.21 7.90
N VAL A 129 -9.16 0.68 9.07
CA VAL A 129 -7.89 -0.02 9.33
C VAL A 129 -8.13 -1.30 10.11
N VAL A 130 -7.44 -2.36 9.73
CA VAL A 130 -7.27 -3.59 10.54
C VAL A 130 -5.81 -4.00 10.56
N ALA A 131 -5.31 -4.42 11.71
CA ALA A 131 -4.03 -5.09 11.85
C ALA A 131 -4.26 -6.48 12.45
N VAL A 132 -3.61 -7.49 11.86
CA VAL A 132 -3.73 -8.90 12.25
C VAL A 132 -2.38 -9.37 12.80
N MET A 133 -2.40 -9.77 14.06
CA MET A 133 -1.23 -10.28 14.78
C MET A 133 -0.89 -11.71 14.32
N SER A 134 0.31 -12.20 14.66
CA SER A 134 0.79 -13.53 14.28
C SER A 134 -0.09 -14.69 14.77
N ASN A 135 -0.88 -14.45 15.82
CA ASN A 135 -1.85 -15.43 16.34
C ASN A 135 -3.25 -15.33 15.71
N GLY A 136 -3.42 -14.55 14.64
CA GLY A 136 -4.68 -14.32 13.96
C GLY A 136 -5.62 -13.32 14.65
N LYS A 137 -5.29 -12.81 15.83
CA LYS A 137 -6.12 -11.81 16.51
C LYS A 137 -5.91 -10.42 15.92
N VAL A 138 -6.95 -9.61 15.99
CA VAL A 138 -6.85 -8.18 15.63
C VAL A 138 -6.07 -7.45 16.73
N GLY A 139 -5.16 -6.57 16.32
CA GLY A 139 -4.37 -5.72 17.19
C GLY A 139 -4.70 -4.25 17.01
N SER A 140 -4.75 -3.49 18.11
CA SER A 140 -4.85 -2.04 18.04
C SER A 140 -3.52 -1.43 17.54
N PRO A 141 -3.56 -0.37 16.71
CA PRO A 141 -2.35 0.26 16.19
C PRO A 141 -1.49 0.84 17.32
N CYS A 142 -0.18 0.69 17.21
CA CYS A 142 0.77 1.27 18.15
C CYS A 142 0.82 2.80 18.08
N GLY A 143 1.45 3.46 19.06
CA GLY A 143 1.52 4.93 19.11
C GLY A 143 2.12 5.56 17.85
N ALA A 144 3.17 4.96 17.27
CA ALA A 144 3.78 5.45 16.03
C ALA A 144 2.83 5.35 14.81
N CYS A 145 2.00 4.29 14.75
CA CYS A 145 0.99 4.14 13.69
C CYS A 145 -0.16 5.13 13.86
N ARG A 146 -0.62 5.35 15.09
CA ARG A 146 -1.65 6.36 15.40
C ARG A 146 -1.18 7.75 15.00
N GLU A 147 0.03 8.13 15.41
CA GLU A 147 0.64 9.42 15.08
C GLU A 147 0.79 9.60 13.57
N PHE A 148 1.20 8.55 12.83
CA PHE A 148 1.33 8.63 11.38
C PHE A 148 -0.02 8.78 10.68
N MET A 149 -1.05 8.02 11.10
CA MET A 149 -2.39 8.10 10.53
C MET A 149 -3.05 9.45 10.76
N ILE A 150 -2.93 10.01 11.99
CA ILE A 150 -3.62 11.27 12.33
C ILE A 150 -3.06 12.47 11.56
N GLN A 151 -1.83 12.38 11.03
CA GLN A 151 -1.19 13.42 10.24
C GLN A 151 -1.57 13.40 8.75
N LEU A 152 -2.30 12.40 8.26
CA LEU A 152 -2.58 12.26 6.83
C LEU A 152 -3.59 13.28 6.31
N ASP A 153 -4.62 13.58 7.10
CA ASP A 153 -5.71 14.47 6.70
C ASP A 153 -6.39 15.08 7.93
N LYS A 154 -7.03 16.24 7.77
CA LYS A 154 -7.76 16.92 8.85
C LYS A 154 -8.89 16.08 9.46
N ASP A 155 -9.48 15.17 8.67
CA ASP A 155 -10.58 14.30 9.06
C ASP A 155 -10.08 12.91 9.52
N SER A 156 -8.76 12.72 9.69
CA SER A 156 -8.17 11.44 10.11
C SER A 156 -8.64 10.95 11.48
N SER A 157 -9.17 11.83 12.33
CA SER A 157 -9.81 11.44 13.61
C SER A 157 -10.97 10.47 13.42
N ASP A 158 -11.62 10.47 12.27
CA ASP A 158 -12.80 9.65 11.96
C ASP A 158 -12.45 8.27 11.41
N ILE A 159 -11.16 7.97 11.20
CA ILE A 159 -10.71 6.64 10.76
C ILE A 159 -11.22 5.58 11.71
N GLU A 160 -11.98 4.62 11.19
CA GLU A 160 -12.47 3.46 11.93
C GLU A 160 -11.37 2.40 12.08
N ILE A 161 -11.19 1.89 13.29
CA ILE A 161 -10.17 0.89 13.61
C ILE A 161 -10.88 -0.33 14.19
N LEU A 162 -10.69 -1.50 13.57
CA LEU A 162 -11.23 -2.76 14.08
C LEU A 162 -10.46 -3.16 15.34
N LEU A 163 -11.19 -3.55 16.38
CA LEU A 163 -10.63 -4.07 17.62
C LEU A 163 -10.83 -5.57 17.78
N ASP A 164 -11.90 -6.11 17.21
CA ASP A 164 -12.22 -7.54 17.28
C ASP A 164 -13.00 -7.97 16.05
N ILE A 165 -12.58 -9.07 15.41
CA ILE A 165 -13.19 -9.55 14.15
C ILE A 165 -14.49 -10.30 14.37
N GLU A 166 -14.67 -10.97 15.51
CA GLU A 166 -15.87 -11.77 15.79
C GLU A 166 -17.04 -10.86 16.11
N THR A 167 -16.82 -9.91 17.02
CA THR A 167 -17.86 -8.97 17.46
C THR A 167 -18.01 -7.75 16.57
N LYS A 168 -17.06 -7.53 15.63
CA LYS A 168 -16.96 -6.33 14.78
C LYS A 168 -16.88 -5.03 15.62
N SER A 169 -16.35 -5.12 16.83
CA SER A 169 -16.17 -3.92 17.63
C SER A 169 -15.10 -3.01 17.02
N THR A 170 -15.38 -1.73 16.99
CA THR A 170 -14.53 -0.69 16.42
C THR A 170 -14.31 0.45 17.38
N THR A 171 -13.31 1.25 17.10
CA THR A 171 -13.07 2.56 17.70
C THR A 171 -12.68 3.55 16.60
N THR A 172 -12.57 4.83 16.92
CA THR A 172 -12.03 5.83 16.01
C THR A 172 -10.58 6.17 16.37
N LEU A 173 -9.84 6.66 15.37
CA LEU A 173 -8.48 7.14 15.63
C LEU A 173 -8.49 8.32 16.61
N GLY A 174 -9.46 9.21 16.51
CA GLY A 174 -9.63 10.33 17.46
C GLY A 174 -9.80 9.88 18.89
N ALA A 175 -10.54 8.78 19.14
CA ALA A 175 -10.65 8.19 20.47
C ALA A 175 -9.32 7.62 20.99
N LEU A 176 -8.44 7.18 20.08
CA LEU A 176 -7.11 6.67 20.43
C LEU A 176 -6.03 7.76 20.49
N CYS A 177 -6.33 8.97 20.02
CA CYS A 177 -5.44 10.14 20.00
C CYS A 177 -6.18 11.37 20.55
N PRO A 178 -6.70 11.33 21.79
CA PRO A 178 -7.32 12.51 22.38
C PRO A 178 -6.26 13.61 22.52
N ASP A 179 -6.66 14.86 22.38
CA ASP A 179 -5.78 16.03 22.54
C ASP A 179 -4.52 16.01 21.67
N TRP A 180 -4.65 15.52 20.44
CA TRP A 180 -3.51 15.46 19.53
C TRP A 180 -2.92 16.85 19.26
N TRP A 181 -1.62 16.99 19.49
CA TRP A 181 -0.85 18.24 19.49
C TRP A 181 -0.83 18.99 18.16
N GLY A 182 -1.00 18.29 17.04
CA GLY A 182 -0.84 18.85 15.69
C GLY A 182 -2.13 19.41 15.07
N LYS A 183 -3.29 19.35 15.77
CA LYS A 183 -4.60 19.70 15.24
C LYS A 183 -4.64 21.09 14.58
N ALA A 184 -4.05 22.09 15.22
CA ALA A 184 -4.03 23.47 14.73
C ALA A 184 -3.25 23.67 13.40
N ARG A 185 -2.52 22.65 12.91
CA ARG A 185 -1.82 22.73 11.61
C ARG A 185 -2.74 22.49 10.43
N PHE A 186 -3.94 22.00 10.66
CA PHE A 186 -4.96 21.79 9.64
C PHE A 186 -5.97 22.95 9.57
N GLU A 187 -5.89 23.91 10.50
CA GLU A 187 -6.68 25.15 10.52
C GLU A 187 -5.97 26.25 9.70
#